data_35043be8117ad199152ea3cce743d25f
#
_entry.id   35043be8117ad199152ea3cce743d25f
#
_cell.length_a   1.000
_cell.length_b   1.000
_cell.length_c   1.000
_cell.angle_alpha   90.00
_cell.angle_beta   90.00
_cell.angle_gamma   90.00
#
_symmetry.space_group_name_H-M   'P 1'
#
loop_
_entity.id
_entity.type
_entity.pdbx_description
1 polymer ?
#
loop_
_entity_poly.entity_id
_entity_poly.type
_entity_poly.pdbx_seq_one_letter_code
_entity_poly.pdbx_strand_id
1 'polypeptide(L)'
;MDSSAQAQSQTQNAAGTAKKSNGEVLIHLENIKKVFVTDEVETHALSEIHLDVHKGEYASIAGPSGCGKSTLLSIIGLLDSPTEGAYTLNGNPVANLSSEQRSRIRNREIGFIFQAFNLIGDLTVYENVELPLTYRGMGSAERRKHVQEALERVGMSHRVKHYPSQLSGGQQQRVAVARALAGKPSILLADEPTGNLDSKNGQAVMDLLKELHLEGATICMVTHDPRYATHAQRTFHLFDGRIVEEVVGEVSGQ
;
A
#
# COMPACT_ATOMS: atom_id res chain seq x y z
N MET A 1 -58.38 -38.25 3.09
CA MET A 1 -58.69 -36.89 2.60
C MET A 1 -57.43 -36.04 2.83
N ASP A 2 -56.89 -35.76 1.72
CA ASP A 2 -55.60 -35.01 1.55
C ASP A 2 -55.61 -33.64 2.19
N SER A 3 -54.47 -33.24 2.67
CA SER A 3 -54.05 -31.88 2.48
C SER A 3 -52.51 -31.78 2.62
N SER A 4 -51.85 -31.79 1.49
CA SER A 4 -50.44 -31.51 1.28
C SER A 4 -50.20 -30.00 1.46
N ALA A 5 -49.36 -29.59 2.38
CA ALA A 5 -48.88 -28.23 2.47
C ALA A 5 -47.41 -28.19 2.03
N GLN A 6 -47.19 -27.58 0.88
CA GLN A 6 -45.88 -27.30 0.30
C GLN A 6 -45.13 -26.24 1.15
N ALA A 7 -44.01 -26.59 1.70
CA ALA A 7 -43.05 -25.63 2.27
C ALA A 7 -42.14 -25.11 1.14
N GLN A 8 -42.38 -23.88 0.70
CA GLN A 8 -41.48 -23.16 -0.18
C GLN A 8 -40.36 -22.53 0.67
N SER A 9 -39.15 -23.04 0.47
CA SER A 9 -37.91 -22.44 1.01
C SER A 9 -37.61 -21.15 0.25
N GLN A 10 -37.79 -20.03 0.91
CA GLN A 10 -37.24 -18.73 0.44
C GLN A 10 -35.82 -18.60 0.91
N THR A 11 -34.88 -18.81 0.00
CA THR A 11 -33.46 -18.43 0.16
C THR A 11 -33.39 -16.91 0.01
N GLN A 12 -33.33 -16.19 1.12
CA GLN A 12 -33.04 -14.75 1.10
C GLN A 12 -31.55 -14.55 0.87
N ASN A 13 -31.20 -14.04 -0.31
CA ASN A 13 -29.90 -13.44 -0.62
C ASN A 13 -29.71 -12.19 0.25
N ALA A 14 -28.92 -12.32 1.31
CA ALA A 14 -28.43 -11.17 2.05
C ALA A 14 -27.23 -10.58 1.30
N ALA A 15 -27.48 -9.78 0.26
CA ALA A 15 -26.51 -8.85 -0.27
C ALA A 15 -26.33 -7.72 0.76
N GLY A 16 -25.32 -7.84 1.61
CA GLY A 16 -24.92 -6.78 2.52
C GLY A 16 -24.45 -5.57 1.72
N THR A 17 -25.27 -4.52 1.69
CA THR A 17 -24.90 -3.22 1.15
C THR A 17 -23.83 -2.60 2.06
N ALA A 18 -22.54 -2.80 1.72
CA ALA A 18 -21.44 -2.07 2.31
C ALA A 18 -21.69 -0.56 2.12
N LYS A 19 -21.66 0.18 3.21
CA LYS A 19 -21.74 1.64 3.21
C LYS A 19 -20.54 2.16 2.42
N LYS A 20 -20.74 2.58 1.16
CA LYS A 20 -19.70 3.21 0.33
C LYS A 20 -19.16 4.43 1.07
N SER A 21 -17.87 4.47 1.29
CA SER A 21 -17.18 5.69 1.73
C SER A 21 -17.44 6.77 0.67
N ASN A 22 -17.93 7.92 1.08
CA ASN A 22 -18.31 9.03 0.18
C ASN A 22 -17.07 9.83 -0.31
N GLY A 23 -15.87 9.25 -0.30
CA GLY A 23 -14.63 9.88 -0.67
C GLY A 23 -14.29 9.76 -2.17
N GLU A 24 -13.44 10.67 -2.65
CA GLU A 24 -12.88 10.61 -4.01
C GLU A 24 -12.02 9.35 -4.17
N VAL A 25 -12.26 8.57 -5.23
CA VAL A 25 -11.50 7.35 -5.52
C VAL A 25 -10.10 7.75 -5.99
N LEU A 26 -9.08 7.28 -5.28
CA LEU A 26 -7.68 7.49 -5.62
C LEU A 26 -7.13 6.36 -6.50
N ILE A 27 -7.44 5.11 -6.15
CA ILE A 27 -7.08 3.91 -6.90
C ILE A 27 -8.36 3.21 -7.32
N HIS A 28 -8.48 2.91 -8.61
CA HIS A 28 -9.56 2.12 -9.17
C HIS A 28 -8.98 1.02 -10.03
N LEU A 29 -9.19 -0.23 -9.62
CA LEU A 29 -8.83 -1.43 -10.35
C LEU A 29 -10.10 -2.12 -10.83
N GLU A 30 -10.19 -2.38 -12.13
CA GLU A 30 -11.32 -3.08 -12.75
C GLU A 30 -10.81 -4.28 -13.55
N ASN A 31 -11.26 -5.47 -13.15
CA ASN A 31 -10.96 -6.75 -13.81
C ASN A 31 -9.45 -6.97 -14.05
N ILE A 32 -8.61 -6.62 -13.07
CA ILE A 32 -7.16 -6.80 -13.18
C ILE A 32 -6.80 -8.27 -13.16
N LYS A 33 -6.05 -8.68 -14.18
CA LYS A 33 -5.42 -10.00 -14.28
C LYS A 33 -3.91 -9.86 -14.40
N LYS A 34 -3.19 -10.80 -13.81
CA LYS A 34 -1.75 -10.94 -13.99
C LYS A 34 -1.38 -12.39 -14.23
N VAL A 35 -0.81 -12.63 -15.38
CA VAL A 35 -0.33 -13.95 -15.80
C VAL A 35 1.18 -13.84 -16.05
N PHE A 36 1.93 -14.75 -15.47
CA PHE A 36 3.35 -14.95 -15.76
C PHE A 36 3.48 -16.17 -16.65
N VAL A 37 4.10 -16.00 -17.81
CA VAL A 37 4.33 -17.07 -18.78
C VAL A 37 5.83 -17.37 -18.81
N THR A 38 6.18 -18.62 -18.55
CA THR A 38 7.50 -19.19 -18.77
C THR A 38 7.41 -20.21 -19.89
N ASP A 39 8.54 -20.69 -20.39
CA ASP A 39 8.55 -21.65 -21.52
C ASP A 39 7.74 -22.93 -21.26
N GLU A 40 7.47 -23.27 -20.00
CA GLU A 40 6.83 -24.53 -19.59
C GLU A 40 5.53 -24.34 -18.78
N VAL A 41 5.31 -23.16 -18.16
CA VAL A 41 4.21 -22.96 -17.19
C VAL A 41 3.60 -21.58 -17.34
N GLU A 42 2.28 -21.55 -17.31
CA GLU A 42 1.46 -20.33 -17.16
C GLU A 42 0.96 -20.23 -15.72
N THR A 43 1.31 -19.14 -15.04
CA THR A 43 0.91 -18.90 -13.65
C THR A 43 -0.02 -17.69 -13.56
N HIS A 44 -1.27 -17.92 -13.18
CA HIS A 44 -2.26 -16.89 -12.93
C HIS A 44 -2.06 -16.33 -11.51
N ALA A 45 -1.30 -15.25 -11.40
CA ALA A 45 -1.01 -14.64 -10.10
C ALA A 45 -2.15 -13.78 -9.57
N LEU A 46 -2.92 -13.15 -10.47
CA LEU A 46 -4.13 -12.39 -10.16
C LEU A 46 -5.22 -12.69 -11.19
N SER A 47 -6.45 -12.82 -10.71
CA SER A 47 -7.63 -13.14 -11.52
C SER A 47 -8.82 -12.26 -11.13
N GLU A 48 -9.26 -11.40 -12.06
CA GLU A 48 -10.47 -10.59 -11.90
C GLU A 48 -10.49 -9.73 -10.61
N ILE A 49 -9.39 -9.04 -10.32
CA ILE A 49 -9.32 -8.14 -9.16
C ILE A 49 -10.12 -6.86 -9.46
N HIS A 50 -11.06 -6.56 -8.56
CA HIS A 50 -11.78 -5.28 -8.47
C HIS A 50 -11.47 -4.68 -7.10
N LEU A 51 -10.97 -3.45 -7.06
CA LEU A 51 -10.58 -2.79 -5.83
C LEU A 51 -10.62 -1.27 -6.00
N ASP A 52 -11.25 -0.59 -5.04
CA ASP A 52 -11.20 0.87 -4.92
C ASP A 52 -10.54 1.26 -3.61
N VAL A 53 -9.60 2.22 -3.66
CA VAL A 53 -9.06 2.90 -2.48
C VAL A 53 -9.39 4.37 -2.59
N HIS A 54 -9.95 4.95 -1.52
CA HIS A 54 -10.36 6.35 -1.49
C HIS A 54 -9.26 7.25 -0.89
N LYS A 55 -9.26 8.52 -1.25
CA LYS A 55 -8.34 9.50 -0.64
C LYS A 55 -8.55 9.57 0.86
N GLY A 56 -7.45 9.58 1.61
CA GLY A 56 -7.46 9.58 3.08
C GLY A 56 -7.89 8.25 3.71
N GLU A 57 -8.00 7.16 2.94
CA GLU A 57 -8.34 5.83 3.46
C GLU A 57 -7.08 5.10 3.92
N TYR A 58 -7.20 4.32 4.99
CA TYR A 58 -6.25 3.29 5.36
C TYR A 58 -6.82 1.92 5.01
N ALA A 59 -6.33 1.35 3.91
CA ALA A 59 -6.71 0.03 3.42
C ALA A 59 -5.64 -1.02 3.75
N SER A 60 -6.04 -2.25 3.98
CA SER A 60 -5.15 -3.41 4.16
C SER A 60 -5.47 -4.49 3.14
N ILE A 61 -4.44 -5.16 2.63
CA ILE A 61 -4.55 -6.37 1.81
C ILE A 61 -3.97 -7.52 2.64
N ALA A 62 -4.83 -8.44 3.05
CA ALA A 62 -4.49 -9.60 3.87
C ALA A 62 -4.67 -10.91 3.08
N GLY A 63 -3.99 -11.97 3.50
CA GLY A 63 -4.12 -13.29 2.89
C GLY A 63 -2.90 -14.17 3.13
N PRO A 64 -2.97 -15.47 2.82
CA PRO A 64 -1.87 -16.41 3.01
C PRO A 64 -0.65 -16.08 2.14
N SER A 65 0.49 -16.68 2.47
CA SER A 65 1.69 -16.56 1.62
C SER A 65 1.42 -17.12 0.22
N GLY A 66 1.93 -16.44 -0.81
CA GLY A 66 1.79 -16.88 -2.20
C GLY A 66 0.44 -16.56 -2.86
N CYS A 67 -0.54 -15.98 -2.16
CA CYS A 67 -1.87 -15.70 -2.76
C CYS A 67 -1.92 -14.51 -3.73
N GLY A 68 -0.79 -13.84 -4.02
CA GLY A 68 -0.73 -12.72 -4.99
C GLY A 68 -0.61 -11.32 -4.39
N LYS A 69 -0.48 -11.15 -3.05
CA LYS A 69 -0.42 -9.81 -2.39
C LYS A 69 0.68 -8.91 -2.94
N SER A 70 1.91 -9.42 -3.01
CA SER A 70 3.06 -8.63 -3.52
C SER A 70 2.92 -8.33 -5.01
N THR A 71 2.29 -9.23 -5.79
CA THR A 71 1.96 -8.98 -7.20
C THR A 71 0.94 -7.85 -7.32
N LEU A 72 -0.13 -7.88 -6.52
CA LEU A 72 -1.14 -6.83 -6.50
C LEU A 72 -0.53 -5.50 -6.07
N LEU A 73 0.29 -5.49 -5.00
CA LEU A 73 0.98 -4.28 -4.55
C LEU A 73 1.95 -3.74 -5.61
N SER A 74 2.63 -4.61 -6.36
CA SER A 74 3.51 -4.21 -7.46
C SER A 74 2.77 -3.54 -8.61
N ILE A 75 1.55 -4.01 -8.92
CA ILE A 75 0.69 -3.37 -9.92
C ILE A 75 0.17 -2.03 -9.41
N ILE A 76 -0.39 -1.98 -8.20
CA ILE A 76 -0.84 -0.74 -7.55
C ILE A 76 0.31 0.27 -7.50
N GLY A 77 1.51 -0.21 -7.19
CA GLY A 77 2.73 0.57 -7.08
C GLY A 77 3.37 0.97 -8.42
N LEU A 78 2.79 0.61 -9.55
CA LEU A 78 3.38 0.85 -10.89
C LEU A 78 4.81 0.28 -11.05
N LEU A 79 5.16 -0.75 -10.29
CA LEU A 79 6.40 -1.51 -10.45
C LEU A 79 6.26 -2.53 -11.59
N ASP A 80 5.04 -3.07 -11.75
CA ASP A 80 4.66 -3.99 -12.81
C ASP A 80 3.36 -3.51 -13.49
N SER A 81 3.00 -4.13 -14.61
CA SER A 81 1.76 -3.87 -15.34
C SER A 81 0.82 -5.06 -15.25
N PRO A 82 -0.48 -4.86 -15.21
CA PRO A 82 -1.44 -5.95 -15.39
C PRO A 82 -1.30 -6.56 -16.80
N THR A 83 -1.69 -7.82 -16.95
CA THR A 83 -1.82 -8.47 -18.26
C THR A 83 -3.11 -8.02 -18.94
N GLU A 84 -4.20 -7.87 -18.16
CA GLU A 84 -5.51 -7.39 -18.59
C GLU A 84 -6.14 -6.54 -17.50
N GLY A 85 -7.18 -5.78 -17.89
CA GLY A 85 -7.98 -4.95 -17.00
C GLY A 85 -7.63 -3.47 -17.07
N ALA A 86 -8.36 -2.66 -16.31
CA ALA A 86 -8.17 -1.22 -16.23
C ALA A 86 -7.63 -0.80 -14.86
N TYR A 87 -6.67 0.11 -14.85
CA TYR A 87 -6.15 0.73 -13.64
C TYR A 87 -6.13 2.25 -13.79
N THR A 88 -6.83 2.92 -12.90
CA THR A 88 -6.86 4.39 -12.81
C THR A 88 -6.27 4.83 -11.47
N LEU A 89 -5.28 5.74 -11.51
CA LEU A 89 -4.67 6.36 -10.34
C LEU A 89 -4.92 7.87 -10.39
N ASN A 90 -5.55 8.40 -9.35
CA ASN A 90 -5.88 9.82 -9.23
C ASN A 90 -6.57 10.36 -10.50
N GLY A 91 -7.57 9.62 -11.00
CA GLY A 91 -8.35 9.94 -12.21
C GLY A 91 -7.62 9.71 -13.55
N ASN A 92 -6.36 9.26 -13.55
CA ASN A 92 -5.59 9.03 -14.76
C ASN A 92 -5.44 7.54 -15.08
N PRO A 93 -5.71 7.07 -16.31
CA PRO A 93 -5.50 5.69 -16.71
C PRO A 93 -4.00 5.38 -16.76
N VAL A 94 -3.58 4.30 -16.06
CA VAL A 94 -2.15 3.97 -15.89
C VAL A 94 -1.79 2.53 -16.26
N ALA A 95 -2.74 1.70 -16.70
CA ALA A 95 -2.50 0.28 -17.02
C ALA A 95 -1.51 0.10 -18.19
N ASN A 96 -1.59 0.94 -19.22
CA ASN A 96 -0.87 0.78 -20.50
C ASN A 96 0.24 1.82 -20.69
N LEU A 97 0.84 2.32 -19.60
CA LEU A 97 1.91 3.30 -19.67
C LEU A 97 3.25 2.66 -20.06
N SER A 98 4.09 3.41 -20.77
CA SER A 98 5.49 3.02 -20.97
C SER A 98 6.24 2.97 -19.64
N SER A 99 7.37 2.24 -19.59
CA SER A 99 8.21 2.14 -18.38
C SER A 99 8.64 3.51 -17.85
N GLU A 100 8.97 4.44 -18.75
CA GLU A 100 9.35 5.81 -18.39
C GLU A 100 8.18 6.59 -17.79
N GLN A 101 7.00 6.53 -18.41
CA GLN A 101 5.79 7.18 -17.91
C GLN A 101 5.39 6.63 -16.53
N ARG A 102 5.43 5.29 -16.35
CA ARG A 102 5.18 4.64 -15.06
C ARG A 102 6.15 5.13 -13.99
N SER A 103 7.45 5.21 -14.31
CA SER A 103 8.47 5.67 -13.37
C SER A 103 8.25 7.12 -12.92
N ARG A 104 7.83 8.00 -13.83
CA ARG A 104 7.51 9.40 -13.51
C ARG A 104 6.30 9.51 -12.61
N ILE A 105 5.20 8.79 -12.92
CA ILE A 105 3.98 8.81 -12.11
C ILE A 105 4.24 8.17 -10.76
N ARG A 106 4.90 7.01 -10.70
CA ARG A 106 5.28 6.34 -9.46
C ARG A 106 6.07 7.25 -8.53
N ASN A 107 7.10 7.91 -9.04
CA ASN A 107 7.92 8.84 -8.24
C ASN A 107 7.08 10.00 -7.67
N ARG A 108 6.04 10.42 -8.37
CA ARG A 108 5.21 11.58 -8.00
C ARG A 108 4.08 11.21 -7.04
N GLU A 109 3.39 10.11 -7.31
CA GLU A 109 2.12 9.75 -6.66
C GLU A 109 2.30 8.74 -5.53
N ILE A 110 3.40 7.96 -5.51
CA ILE A 110 3.54 6.78 -4.66
C ILE A 110 4.77 6.87 -3.78
N GLY A 111 4.58 6.69 -2.48
CA GLY A 111 5.65 6.49 -1.50
C GLY A 111 5.70 5.02 -1.07
N PHE A 112 6.84 4.35 -1.24
CA PHE A 112 7.01 2.95 -0.86
C PHE A 112 7.71 2.78 0.49
N ILE A 113 7.15 1.87 1.31
CA ILE A 113 7.71 1.40 2.57
C ILE A 113 7.83 -0.11 2.47
N PHE A 114 9.06 -0.64 2.42
CA PHE A 114 9.33 -2.07 2.24
C PHE A 114 9.72 -2.74 3.55
N GLN A 115 9.49 -4.04 3.65
CA GLN A 115 9.94 -4.87 4.76
C GLN A 115 11.46 -4.80 4.99
N ALA A 116 12.24 -4.84 3.91
CA ALA A 116 13.72 -4.82 3.94
C ALA A 116 14.32 -3.41 3.97
N PHE A 117 13.53 -2.36 4.31
CA PHE A 117 13.91 -0.95 4.33
C PHE A 117 14.38 -0.39 2.99
N ASN A 118 15.16 -1.14 2.23
CA ASN A 118 15.73 -0.79 0.92
C ASN A 118 16.44 0.57 0.93
N LEU A 119 17.21 0.84 2.00
CA LEU A 119 18.11 1.99 2.06
C LEU A 119 19.41 1.66 1.32
N ILE A 120 19.95 2.66 0.63
CA ILE A 120 21.25 2.54 -0.04
C ILE A 120 22.33 2.72 1.03
N GLY A 121 23.13 1.66 1.25
CA GLY A 121 24.11 1.60 2.35
C GLY A 121 25.20 2.68 2.29
N ASP A 122 25.60 3.06 1.08
CA ASP A 122 26.64 4.06 0.82
C ASP A 122 26.14 5.51 0.85
N LEU A 123 24.84 5.71 1.05
CA LEU A 123 24.23 7.02 1.21
C LEU A 123 23.88 7.28 2.68
N THR A 124 24.06 8.51 3.10
CA THR A 124 23.59 8.98 4.41
C THR A 124 22.06 8.93 4.53
N VAL A 125 21.54 9.09 5.75
CA VAL A 125 20.09 9.25 6.00
C VAL A 125 19.52 10.38 5.16
N TYR A 126 20.19 11.53 5.12
CA TYR A 126 19.76 12.68 4.33
C TYR A 126 19.66 12.32 2.84
N GLU A 127 20.69 11.73 2.27
CA GLU A 127 20.78 11.39 0.84
C GLU A 127 19.76 10.31 0.45
N ASN A 128 19.51 9.31 1.32
CA ASN A 128 18.47 8.32 1.10
C ASN A 128 17.08 8.96 0.99
N VAL A 129 16.77 9.95 1.84
CA VAL A 129 15.48 10.65 1.83
C VAL A 129 15.40 11.66 0.68
N GLU A 130 16.52 12.26 0.28
CA GLU A 130 16.59 13.21 -0.85
C GLU A 130 16.45 12.54 -2.21
N LEU A 131 16.83 11.26 -2.34
CA LEU A 131 16.95 10.55 -3.61
C LEU A 131 15.72 10.65 -4.52
N PRO A 132 14.48 10.36 -4.07
CA PRO A 132 13.30 10.47 -4.92
C PRO A 132 13.04 11.91 -5.42
N LEU A 133 13.42 12.92 -4.64
CA LEU A 133 13.27 14.32 -5.01
C LEU A 133 14.28 14.75 -6.07
N THR A 134 15.47 14.17 -6.00
CA THR A 134 16.52 14.36 -7.02
C THR A 134 16.07 13.82 -8.37
N TYR A 135 15.51 12.60 -8.41
CA TYR A 135 14.94 12.03 -9.63
C TYR A 135 13.74 12.81 -10.17
N ARG A 136 13.02 13.53 -9.31
CA ARG A 136 11.93 14.42 -9.72
C ARG A 136 12.42 15.71 -10.37
N GLY A 137 13.73 16.02 -10.28
CA GLY A 137 14.32 17.27 -10.77
C GLY A 137 14.03 18.49 -9.90
N MET A 138 13.67 18.28 -8.64
CA MET A 138 13.37 19.36 -7.68
C MET A 138 14.62 20.18 -7.37
N GLY A 139 14.49 21.49 -7.21
CA GLY A 139 15.61 22.39 -6.87
C GLY A 139 16.22 22.09 -5.49
N SER A 140 17.53 22.36 -5.30
CA SER A 140 18.26 21.96 -4.09
C SER A 140 17.69 22.56 -2.79
N ALA A 141 17.26 23.82 -2.83
CA ALA A 141 16.66 24.49 -1.66
C ALA A 141 15.32 23.87 -1.27
N GLU A 142 14.51 23.52 -2.25
CA GLU A 142 13.23 22.84 -2.06
C GLU A 142 13.43 21.41 -1.54
N ARG A 143 14.36 20.63 -2.15
CA ARG A 143 14.73 19.29 -1.65
C ARG A 143 15.13 19.32 -0.18
N ARG A 144 16.01 20.27 0.20
CA ARG A 144 16.45 20.42 1.61
C ARG A 144 15.27 20.61 2.56
N LYS A 145 14.32 21.47 2.20
CA LYS A 145 13.11 21.71 3.00
C LYS A 145 12.28 20.42 3.15
N HIS A 146 11.99 19.73 2.06
CA HIS A 146 11.21 18.49 2.07
C HIS A 146 11.89 17.37 2.88
N VAL A 147 13.21 17.20 2.73
CA VAL A 147 13.97 16.21 3.49
C VAL A 147 13.92 16.52 4.99
N GLN A 148 14.11 17.80 5.36
CA GLN A 148 14.05 18.21 6.76
C GLN A 148 12.66 17.95 7.35
N GLU A 149 11.60 18.38 6.68
CA GLU A 149 10.20 18.15 7.11
C GLU A 149 9.94 16.63 7.30
N ALA A 150 10.37 15.80 6.34
CA ALA A 150 10.15 14.36 6.41
C ALA A 150 10.94 13.70 7.57
N LEU A 151 12.19 14.10 7.80
CA LEU A 151 13.01 13.56 8.89
C LEU A 151 12.54 14.03 10.27
N GLU A 152 12.05 15.26 10.39
CA GLU A 152 11.43 15.77 11.62
C GLU A 152 10.20 14.94 11.99
N ARG A 153 9.36 14.65 10.99
CA ARG A 153 8.13 13.89 11.17
C ARG A 153 8.33 12.48 11.71
N VAL A 154 9.41 11.82 11.33
CA VAL A 154 9.76 10.48 11.81
C VAL A 154 10.73 10.50 13.00
N GLY A 155 11.10 11.67 13.53
CA GLY A 155 12.02 11.84 14.67
C GLY A 155 13.47 11.50 14.37
N MET A 156 13.91 11.65 13.10
CA MET A 156 15.27 11.26 12.63
C MET A 156 16.17 12.45 12.28
N SER A 157 15.78 13.68 12.54
CA SER A 157 16.56 14.89 12.22
C SER A 157 17.97 14.91 12.84
N HIS A 158 18.14 14.27 14.00
CA HIS A 158 19.43 14.17 14.69
C HIS A 158 20.39 13.15 14.08
N ARG A 159 19.94 12.38 13.05
CA ARG A 159 20.70 11.30 12.39
C ARG A 159 21.03 11.57 10.92
N VAL A 160 20.83 12.79 10.43
CA VAL A 160 20.94 13.15 8.99
C VAL A 160 22.26 12.73 8.32
N LYS A 161 23.38 12.74 9.07
CA LYS A 161 24.72 12.40 8.59
C LYS A 161 25.11 10.93 8.81
N HIS A 162 24.25 10.13 9.45
CA HIS A 162 24.54 8.72 9.68
C HIS A 162 24.27 7.89 8.44
N TYR A 163 24.95 6.75 8.33
CA TYR A 163 24.72 5.73 7.31
C TYR A 163 23.75 4.65 7.84
N PRO A 164 23.06 3.91 6.98
CA PRO A 164 22.14 2.84 7.39
C PRO A 164 22.77 1.82 8.34
N SER A 165 24.05 1.46 8.15
CA SER A 165 24.79 0.53 9.01
C SER A 165 24.99 1.01 10.46
N GLN A 166 24.78 2.29 10.73
CA GLN A 166 24.89 2.92 12.05
C GLN A 166 23.55 3.05 12.76
N LEU A 167 22.48 2.52 12.17
CA LEU A 167 21.10 2.63 12.65
C LEU A 167 20.54 1.27 13.07
N SER A 168 19.70 1.25 14.12
CA SER A 168 18.88 0.08 14.43
C SER A 168 17.85 -0.17 13.33
N GLY A 169 17.29 -1.39 13.25
CA GLY A 169 16.25 -1.73 12.28
C GLY A 169 15.04 -0.78 12.34
N GLY A 170 14.57 -0.45 13.54
CA GLY A 170 13.48 0.51 13.71
C GLY A 170 13.82 1.92 13.25
N GLN A 171 15.08 2.37 13.42
CA GLN A 171 15.55 3.64 12.89
C GLN A 171 15.65 3.60 11.35
N GLN A 172 16.15 2.52 10.78
CA GLN A 172 16.20 2.33 9.33
C GLN A 172 14.79 2.38 8.71
N GLN A 173 13.81 1.73 9.34
CA GLN A 173 12.43 1.76 8.89
C GLN A 173 11.83 3.17 8.96
N ARG A 174 12.09 3.94 10.03
CA ARG A 174 11.68 5.35 10.11
C ARG A 174 12.29 6.18 8.98
N VAL A 175 13.55 5.95 8.62
CA VAL A 175 14.19 6.62 7.47
C VAL A 175 13.52 6.20 6.15
N ALA A 176 13.16 4.93 5.99
CA ALA A 176 12.41 4.46 4.82
C ALA A 176 11.02 5.13 4.73
N VAL A 177 10.32 5.30 5.86
CA VAL A 177 9.07 6.08 5.92
C VAL A 177 9.31 7.55 5.54
N ALA A 178 10.37 8.20 6.06
CA ALA A 178 10.71 9.58 5.68
C ALA A 178 10.97 9.70 4.17
N ARG A 179 11.71 8.75 3.59
CA ARG A 179 11.95 8.71 2.14
C ARG A 179 10.64 8.61 1.35
N ALA A 180 9.71 7.79 1.81
CA ALA A 180 8.39 7.66 1.18
C ALA A 180 7.58 8.95 1.26
N LEU A 181 7.66 9.70 2.39
CA LEU A 181 6.92 10.93 2.63
C LEU A 181 7.51 12.17 1.94
N ALA A 182 8.82 12.19 1.70
CA ALA A 182 9.55 13.40 1.26
C ALA A 182 8.96 14.03 -0.01
N GLY A 183 8.45 13.20 -0.93
CA GLY A 183 7.80 13.63 -2.15
C GLY A 183 6.36 14.10 -1.99
N LYS A 184 5.76 14.04 -0.81
CA LYS A 184 4.32 14.29 -0.57
C LYS A 184 3.45 13.48 -1.55
N PRO A 185 3.56 12.15 -1.54
CA PRO A 185 2.84 11.29 -2.46
C PRO A 185 1.33 11.30 -2.17
N SER A 186 0.53 10.91 -3.16
CA SER A 186 -0.92 10.73 -2.99
C SER A 186 -1.27 9.50 -2.17
N ILE A 187 -0.37 8.49 -2.14
CA ILE A 187 -0.55 7.25 -1.38
C ILE A 187 0.79 6.71 -0.86
N LEU A 188 0.75 6.12 0.33
CA LEU A 188 1.81 5.30 0.88
C LEU A 188 1.46 3.81 0.68
N LEU A 189 2.34 3.07 0.03
CA LEU A 189 2.24 1.62 -0.13
C LEU A 189 3.23 0.95 0.82
N ALA A 190 2.73 0.18 1.78
CA ALA A 190 3.53 -0.49 2.78
C ALA A 190 3.49 -2.01 2.57
N ASP A 191 4.62 -2.62 2.23
CA ASP A 191 4.79 -4.06 2.06
C ASP A 191 5.41 -4.65 3.33
N GLU A 192 4.59 -5.26 4.17
CA GLU A 192 4.98 -5.86 5.45
C GLU A 192 5.91 -4.97 6.29
N PRO A 193 5.54 -3.72 6.60
CA PRO A 193 6.46 -2.69 7.10
C PRO A 193 7.10 -3.02 8.45
N THR A 194 6.64 -4.06 9.15
CA THR A 194 7.11 -4.51 10.45
C THR A 194 7.81 -5.86 10.42
N GLY A 195 7.85 -6.54 9.27
CA GLY A 195 8.27 -7.94 9.18
C GLY A 195 9.73 -8.21 9.61
N ASN A 196 10.62 -7.22 9.54
CA ASN A 196 12.02 -7.32 9.97
C ASN A 196 12.30 -6.62 11.29
N LEU A 197 11.26 -6.31 12.09
CA LEU A 197 11.38 -5.58 13.35
C LEU A 197 10.96 -6.44 14.55
N ASP A 198 11.55 -6.18 15.70
CA ASP A 198 11.01 -6.66 16.96
C ASP A 198 9.65 -5.99 17.25
N SER A 199 8.88 -6.57 18.18
CA SER A 199 7.52 -6.12 18.48
C SER A 199 7.44 -4.66 18.91
N LYS A 200 8.43 -4.14 19.65
CA LYS A 200 8.46 -2.75 20.13
C LYS A 200 8.69 -1.78 18.95
N ASN A 201 9.66 -2.06 18.12
CA ASN A 201 9.96 -1.23 16.94
C ASN A 201 8.84 -1.35 15.89
N GLY A 202 8.27 -2.54 15.72
CA GLY A 202 7.12 -2.77 14.86
C GLY A 202 5.92 -1.91 15.29
N GLN A 203 5.57 -1.93 16.59
CA GLN A 203 4.48 -1.10 17.11
C GLN A 203 4.74 0.39 16.88
N ALA A 204 5.96 0.87 17.11
CA ALA A 204 6.32 2.27 16.90
C ALA A 204 6.21 2.71 15.42
N VAL A 205 6.44 1.80 14.46
CA VAL A 205 6.21 2.07 13.04
C VAL A 205 4.72 2.10 12.71
N MET A 206 3.92 1.20 13.30
CA MET A 206 2.47 1.19 13.09
C MET A 206 1.81 2.43 13.70
N ASP A 207 2.25 2.86 14.87
CA ASP A 207 1.77 4.11 15.48
C ASP A 207 2.07 5.31 14.60
N LEU A 208 3.28 5.38 14.01
CA LEU A 208 3.64 6.42 13.05
C LEU A 208 2.74 6.39 11.80
N LEU A 209 2.45 5.22 11.23
CA LEU A 209 1.54 5.10 10.08
C LEU A 209 0.12 5.53 10.45
N LYS A 210 -0.35 5.19 11.66
CA LYS A 210 -1.64 5.64 12.17
C LYS A 210 -1.69 7.17 12.33
N GLU A 211 -0.65 7.80 12.88
CA GLU A 211 -0.56 9.26 12.98
C GLU A 211 -0.63 9.91 11.60
N LEU A 212 0.13 9.40 10.63
CA LEU A 212 0.11 9.89 9.24
C LEU A 212 -1.28 9.79 8.62
N HIS A 213 -1.98 8.67 8.85
CA HIS A 213 -3.35 8.49 8.39
C HIS A 213 -4.32 9.49 9.02
N LEU A 214 -4.24 9.71 10.34
CA LEU A 214 -5.07 10.69 11.04
C LEU A 214 -4.86 12.13 10.52
N GLU A 215 -3.69 12.41 9.95
CA GLU A 215 -3.38 13.69 9.29
C GLU A 215 -3.81 13.73 7.81
N GLY A 216 -4.48 12.67 7.33
CA GLY A 216 -5.09 12.60 6.00
C GLY A 216 -4.28 11.84 4.95
N ALA A 217 -3.18 11.15 5.32
CA ALA A 217 -2.47 10.30 4.36
C ALA A 217 -3.33 9.10 3.94
N THR A 218 -3.33 8.80 2.64
CA THR A 218 -3.87 7.54 2.12
C THR A 218 -2.82 6.46 2.28
N ILE A 219 -3.19 5.31 2.85
CA ILE A 219 -2.28 4.19 3.09
C ILE A 219 -2.90 2.90 2.56
N CYS A 220 -2.13 2.13 1.79
CA CYS A 220 -2.47 0.75 1.45
C CYS A 220 -1.35 -0.15 1.94
N MET A 221 -1.67 -1.04 2.88
CA MET A 221 -0.70 -1.92 3.53
C MET A 221 -0.96 -3.38 3.17
N VAL A 222 0.10 -4.09 2.82
CA VAL A 222 0.09 -5.56 2.78
C VAL A 222 0.63 -6.06 4.11
N THR A 223 -0.10 -6.95 4.76
CA THR A 223 0.37 -7.62 5.98
C THR A 223 -0.24 -9.03 6.09
N HIS A 224 0.53 -9.94 6.69
CA HIS A 224 0.03 -11.23 7.12
C HIS A 224 -0.28 -11.27 8.63
N ASP A 225 0.04 -10.19 9.36
CA ASP A 225 -0.22 -10.10 10.81
C ASP A 225 -1.64 -9.51 11.05
N PRO A 226 -2.57 -10.32 11.59
CA PRO A 226 -3.95 -9.86 11.86
C PRO A 226 -4.01 -8.66 12.80
N ARG A 227 -3.04 -8.53 13.73
CA ARG A 227 -3.01 -7.41 14.69
C ARG A 227 -2.86 -6.09 13.98
N TYR A 228 -2.07 -6.04 12.91
CA TYR A 228 -1.82 -4.82 12.15
C TYR A 228 -2.91 -4.56 11.10
N ALA A 229 -3.56 -5.60 10.59
CA ALA A 229 -4.72 -5.44 9.71
C ALA A 229 -5.87 -4.68 10.38
N THR A 230 -6.04 -4.81 11.71
CA THR A 230 -7.08 -4.10 12.49
C THR A 230 -6.90 -2.58 12.54
N HIS A 231 -5.73 -2.04 12.17
CA HIS A 231 -5.52 -0.59 12.07
C HIS A 231 -6.15 0.00 10.80
N ALA A 232 -6.45 -0.82 9.80
CA ALA A 232 -7.07 -0.39 8.56
C ALA A 232 -8.58 -0.20 8.72
N GLN A 233 -9.12 0.79 7.99
CA GLN A 233 -10.57 1.03 7.89
C GLN A 233 -11.27 -0.03 7.03
N ARG A 234 -10.54 -0.57 6.03
CA ARG A 234 -10.99 -1.66 5.16
C ARG A 234 -9.89 -2.68 4.97
N THR A 235 -10.27 -3.95 4.99
CA THR A 235 -9.35 -5.07 4.72
C THR A 235 -9.89 -5.89 3.57
N PHE A 236 -9.07 -6.04 2.53
CA PHE A 236 -9.33 -6.91 1.39
C PHE A 236 -8.63 -8.25 1.62
N HIS A 237 -9.41 -9.31 1.72
CA HIS A 237 -8.86 -10.66 1.85
C HIS A 237 -8.60 -11.26 0.48
N LEU A 238 -7.31 -11.46 0.19
CA LEU A 238 -6.84 -12.07 -1.05
C LEU A 238 -6.60 -13.57 -0.84
N PHE A 239 -7.17 -14.38 -1.71
CA PHE A 239 -6.95 -15.82 -1.73
C PHE A 239 -6.87 -16.30 -3.18
N ASP A 240 -5.80 -17.05 -3.52
CA ASP A 240 -5.56 -17.62 -4.86
C ASP A 240 -5.77 -16.60 -6.00
N GLY A 241 -5.16 -15.42 -5.85
CA GLY A 241 -5.21 -14.35 -6.84
C GLY A 241 -6.55 -13.62 -6.97
N ARG A 242 -7.51 -13.81 -6.05
CA ARG A 242 -8.83 -13.18 -6.04
C ARG A 242 -9.12 -12.50 -4.71
N ILE A 243 -9.84 -11.39 -4.74
CA ILE A 243 -10.44 -10.81 -3.53
C ILE A 243 -11.69 -11.63 -3.20
N VAL A 244 -11.65 -12.34 -2.07
CA VAL A 244 -12.75 -13.23 -1.63
C VAL A 244 -13.65 -12.57 -0.60
N GLU A 245 -13.16 -11.56 0.10
CA GLU A 245 -13.88 -10.87 1.15
C GLU A 245 -13.37 -9.44 1.31
N GLU A 246 -14.28 -8.53 1.62
CA GLU A 246 -13.98 -7.16 2.02
C GLU A 246 -14.60 -6.91 3.40
N VAL A 247 -13.75 -6.60 4.38
CA VAL A 247 -14.19 -6.29 5.75
C VAL A 247 -14.00 -4.80 6.01
N VAL A 248 -15.07 -4.13 6.39
CA VAL A 248 -15.04 -2.73 6.85
C VAL A 248 -14.85 -2.75 8.36
N GLY A 249 -13.72 -2.23 8.84
CA GLY A 249 -13.43 -2.10 10.27
C GLY A 249 -14.35 -1.05 10.91
N GLU A 250 -14.83 -1.33 12.11
CA GLU A 250 -15.43 -0.29 12.94
C GLU A 250 -14.29 0.68 13.34
N VAL A 251 -14.35 1.92 12.89
CA VAL A 251 -13.46 2.98 13.36
C VAL A 251 -13.77 3.19 14.84
N SER A 252 -12.97 2.58 15.72
CA SER A 252 -13.04 2.87 17.16
C SER A 252 -12.62 4.31 17.36
N GLY A 253 -13.60 5.21 17.30
CA GLY A 253 -13.44 6.59 17.69
C GLY A 253 -13.32 6.64 19.21
N GLN A 254 -12.12 6.86 19.71
CA GLN A 254 -11.85 7.45 21.04
C GLN A 254 -10.67 8.37 20.94
#